data_e74e7fe1de2511179cb800144bbe009d
#
_entry.id   e74e7fe1de2511179cb800144bbe009d
#
_cell.length_a   1.000
_cell.length_b   1.000
_cell.length_c   1.000
_cell.angle_alpha   90.00
_cell.angle_beta   90.00
_cell.angle_gamma   90.00
#
_symmetry.space_group_name_H-M   'P 1'
#
loop_
_entity.id
_entity.type
_entity.pdbx_description
1 polymer ?
#
loop_
_entity_poly.entity_id
_entity_poly.type
_entity_poly.pdbx_seq_one_letter_code
_entity_poly.pdbx_strand_id
1 'polypeptide(L)'
;MILEQYGITNFFKEQKIAATSSYGRVTAVFRDYYRVITENEEFLASLKRGNFYELSSTSLPTVGDFVEISGDLQILSVLERKTVFSRMNKDSAEQLIAANFDYALIVMSLNHDFNLNRLERYLTVAWDSGATPIIILTKADLVEDLSFYAQQLKAVAYGVPAYYVDNLSHHGFEALESDLKPNSTLILLGSSGVGKSSFINSLAGTNLMKTAGIREDDSKGKHTTTHREMHLLSNGWIVIDTPGMREFGVGFNQAGLETTFSDVEELAEGCRFHDCSHTQEPNCAVQAALEDGTLTMQHYENWLKLQREMAYHARKNSPALARQERDRWKVIQKSMRTHFKTRPKK
;
A
#
# COMPACT_ATOMS: atom_id res chain seq x y z
N MET A 1 -10.09 -15.57 -23.65
CA MET A 1 -9.55 -16.65 -22.78
C MET A 1 -9.76 -16.28 -21.32
N ILE A 2 -10.02 -17.24 -20.42
CA ILE A 2 -10.39 -16.96 -19.02
C ILE A 2 -9.27 -16.20 -18.28
N LEU A 3 -8.03 -16.67 -18.40
CA LEU A 3 -6.90 -15.99 -17.72
C LEU A 3 -6.61 -14.57 -18.24
N GLU A 4 -7.01 -14.24 -19.45
CA GLU A 4 -6.91 -12.88 -19.97
C GLU A 4 -7.89 -11.93 -19.27
N GLN A 5 -9.09 -12.43 -18.97
CA GLN A 5 -10.06 -11.69 -18.15
C GLN A 5 -9.53 -11.51 -16.70
N TYR A 6 -8.71 -12.46 -16.25
CA TYR A 6 -8.01 -12.38 -14.96
C TYR A 6 -6.62 -11.75 -15.07
N GLY A 7 -6.34 -10.94 -16.08
CA GLY A 7 -5.20 -10.04 -16.17
C GLY A 7 -3.85 -10.71 -16.44
N ILE A 8 -3.80 -11.94 -17.01
CA ILE A 8 -2.52 -12.51 -17.43
C ILE A 8 -1.96 -11.69 -18.61
N THR A 9 -0.70 -11.31 -18.50
CA THR A 9 0.00 -10.52 -19.53
C THR A 9 1.19 -11.31 -20.09
N ASN A 10 1.83 -10.77 -21.13
CA ASN A 10 3.03 -11.38 -21.71
C ASN A 10 4.14 -11.56 -20.68
N PHE A 11 4.29 -10.63 -19.73
CA PHE A 11 5.25 -10.75 -18.62
C PHE A 11 5.15 -12.11 -17.88
N PHE A 12 3.92 -12.60 -17.63
CA PHE A 12 3.72 -13.89 -16.98
C PHE A 12 3.86 -15.05 -17.95
N LYS A 13 3.36 -14.90 -19.20
CA LYS A 13 3.43 -15.94 -20.24
C LYS A 13 4.87 -16.23 -20.71
N GLU A 14 5.78 -15.27 -20.57
CA GLU A 14 7.20 -15.42 -20.91
C GLU A 14 8.00 -16.15 -19.82
N GLN A 15 7.47 -16.22 -18.60
CA GLN A 15 8.08 -17.00 -17.52
C GLN A 15 7.87 -18.50 -17.80
N LYS A 16 8.98 -19.23 -17.88
CA LYS A 16 8.96 -20.65 -18.26
C LYS A 16 8.33 -21.51 -17.16
N ILE A 17 7.33 -22.29 -17.54
CA ILE A 17 6.77 -23.40 -16.75
C ILE A 17 7.06 -24.72 -17.46
N ALA A 18 6.91 -25.86 -16.74
CA ALA A 18 7.10 -27.17 -17.34
C ALA A 18 6.04 -27.41 -18.46
N ALA A 19 6.43 -28.17 -19.50
CA ALA A 19 5.54 -28.45 -20.64
C ALA A 19 4.24 -29.17 -20.25
N THR A 20 4.24 -29.87 -19.12
CA THR A 20 3.08 -30.57 -18.56
C THR A 20 2.28 -29.75 -17.55
N SER A 21 2.69 -28.52 -17.31
CA SER A 21 2.07 -27.58 -16.36
C SER A 21 1.18 -26.55 -17.09
N SER A 22 0.33 -25.91 -16.31
CA SER A 22 -0.50 -24.79 -16.76
C SER A 22 -0.31 -23.56 -15.89
N TYR A 23 -0.62 -22.37 -16.44
CA TYR A 23 -0.71 -21.14 -15.66
C TYR A 23 -2.02 -21.11 -14.90
N GLY A 24 -1.97 -20.63 -13.65
CA GLY A 24 -3.15 -20.32 -12.86
C GLY A 24 -3.01 -18.98 -12.16
N ARG A 25 -4.13 -18.37 -11.77
CA ARG A 25 -4.15 -17.19 -10.89
C ARG A 25 -4.84 -17.52 -9.58
N VAL A 26 -4.23 -17.15 -8.46
CA VAL A 26 -4.80 -17.36 -7.12
C VAL A 26 -5.89 -16.33 -6.88
N THR A 27 -7.15 -16.79 -6.78
CA THR A 27 -8.32 -15.93 -6.55
C THR A 27 -8.73 -15.86 -5.09
N ALA A 28 -8.40 -16.87 -4.26
CA ALA A 28 -8.60 -16.82 -2.82
C ALA A 28 -7.55 -17.66 -2.07
N VAL A 29 -7.24 -17.25 -0.84
CA VAL A 29 -6.32 -17.98 0.05
C VAL A 29 -7.06 -18.44 1.28
N PHE A 30 -7.04 -19.75 1.54
CA PHE A 30 -7.55 -20.40 2.74
C PHE A 30 -6.37 -20.92 3.59
N ARG A 31 -6.66 -21.53 4.72
CA ARG A 31 -5.62 -22.03 5.61
C ARG A 31 -4.71 -23.06 4.96
N ASP A 32 -5.32 -24.04 4.25
CA ASP A 32 -4.62 -25.20 3.71
C ASP A 32 -4.76 -25.32 2.17
N TYR A 33 -5.57 -24.45 1.56
CA TYR A 33 -5.90 -24.49 0.14
C TYR A 33 -5.89 -23.11 -0.47
N TYR A 34 -5.76 -23.10 -1.81
CA TYR A 34 -5.81 -21.92 -2.66
C TYR A 34 -6.89 -22.13 -3.70
N ARG A 35 -7.77 -21.16 -3.89
CA ARG A 35 -8.64 -21.17 -5.05
C ARG A 35 -7.84 -20.62 -6.22
N VAL A 36 -7.79 -21.38 -7.29
CA VAL A 36 -6.99 -21.04 -8.48
C VAL A 36 -7.88 -21.11 -9.71
N ILE A 37 -7.83 -20.08 -10.53
CA ILE A 37 -8.43 -20.05 -11.87
C ILE A 37 -7.35 -20.34 -12.91
N THR A 38 -7.65 -21.23 -13.85
CA THR A 38 -6.80 -21.52 -15.01
C THR A 38 -7.54 -21.12 -16.29
N GLU A 39 -6.97 -21.45 -17.45
CA GLU A 39 -7.64 -21.22 -18.73
C GLU A 39 -8.92 -22.03 -18.89
N ASN A 40 -9.04 -23.16 -18.20
CA ASN A 40 -10.12 -24.13 -18.39
C ASN A 40 -11.16 -24.09 -17.28
N GLU A 41 -10.72 -23.95 -16.01
CA GLU A 41 -11.59 -24.10 -14.85
C GLU A 41 -11.03 -23.40 -13.60
N GLU A 42 -11.89 -23.26 -12.61
CA GLU A 42 -11.54 -22.84 -11.23
C GLU A 42 -11.64 -24.04 -10.30
N PHE A 43 -10.63 -24.21 -9.44
CA PHE A 43 -10.56 -25.32 -8.49
C PHE A 43 -9.81 -24.97 -7.20
N LEU A 44 -9.84 -25.88 -6.22
CA LEU A 44 -9.04 -25.75 -5.01
C LEU A 44 -7.73 -26.52 -5.18
N ALA A 45 -6.62 -25.80 -5.13
CA ALA A 45 -5.27 -26.33 -5.22
C ALA A 45 -4.60 -26.43 -3.85
N SER A 46 -3.70 -27.39 -3.69
CA SER A 46 -2.76 -27.47 -2.57
C SER A 46 -1.34 -27.19 -3.02
N LEU A 47 -0.45 -26.89 -2.07
CA LEU A 47 0.97 -26.75 -2.38
C LEU A 47 1.61 -28.13 -2.59
N LYS A 48 2.52 -28.24 -3.56
CA LYS A 48 3.41 -29.39 -3.65
C LYS A 48 4.48 -29.28 -2.55
N ARG A 49 4.28 -30.01 -1.47
CA ARG A 49 5.06 -29.88 -0.22
C ARG A 49 6.57 -29.80 -0.40
N GLY A 50 7.14 -30.62 -1.28
CA GLY A 50 8.59 -30.62 -1.53
C GLY A 50 9.14 -29.30 -2.11
N ASN A 51 8.33 -28.54 -2.85
CA ASN A 51 8.75 -27.29 -3.49
C ASN A 51 8.70 -26.09 -2.54
N PHE A 52 7.87 -26.17 -1.50
CA PHE A 52 7.65 -25.08 -0.53
C PHE A 52 8.18 -25.39 0.87
N TYR A 53 8.94 -26.48 1.02
CA TYR A 53 9.56 -26.85 2.28
C TYR A 53 10.67 -25.86 2.63
N GLU A 54 10.67 -25.34 3.86
CA GLU A 54 11.64 -24.37 4.39
C GLU A 54 11.67 -23.00 3.70
N LEU A 55 10.69 -22.67 2.83
CA LEU A 55 10.60 -21.34 2.24
C LEU A 55 10.05 -20.32 3.25
N SER A 56 10.46 -19.06 3.06
CA SER A 56 9.92 -17.94 3.84
C SER A 56 8.42 -17.74 3.60
N SER A 57 7.73 -17.10 4.54
CA SER A 57 6.31 -16.74 4.39
C SER A 57 6.02 -15.87 3.16
N THR A 58 7.02 -15.14 2.68
CA THR A 58 6.95 -14.28 1.49
C THR A 58 7.07 -15.06 0.18
N SER A 59 7.52 -16.31 0.24
CA SER A 59 7.58 -17.21 -0.92
C SER A 59 6.30 -18.00 -1.16
N LEU A 60 5.38 -18.01 -0.18
CA LEU A 60 4.09 -18.68 -0.32
C LEU A 60 3.15 -17.90 -1.24
N PRO A 61 2.23 -18.57 -1.95
CA PRO A 61 1.25 -17.91 -2.78
C PRO A 61 0.32 -17.00 -1.96
N THR A 62 -0.05 -15.86 -2.54
CA THR A 62 -1.06 -14.95 -2.00
C THR A 62 -2.11 -14.63 -3.06
N VAL A 63 -3.18 -13.93 -2.68
CA VAL A 63 -4.22 -13.50 -3.64
C VAL A 63 -3.60 -12.60 -4.72
N GLY A 64 -3.93 -12.90 -5.97
CA GLY A 64 -3.42 -12.20 -7.15
C GLY A 64 -2.17 -12.83 -7.77
N ASP A 65 -1.51 -13.77 -7.09
CA ASP A 65 -0.34 -14.45 -7.65
C ASP A 65 -0.68 -15.26 -8.89
N PHE A 66 0.21 -15.21 -9.88
CA PHE A 66 0.24 -16.19 -10.94
C PHE A 66 1.14 -17.35 -10.52
N VAL A 67 0.69 -18.57 -10.81
CA VAL A 67 1.31 -19.80 -10.33
C VAL A 67 1.41 -20.83 -11.44
N GLU A 68 2.38 -21.71 -11.30
CA GLU A 68 2.50 -22.93 -12.11
C GLU A 68 1.70 -24.06 -11.44
N ILE A 69 0.83 -24.70 -12.23
CA ILE A 69 -0.07 -25.76 -11.79
C ILE A 69 0.28 -27.07 -12.48
N SER A 70 0.43 -28.16 -11.69
CA SER A 70 0.61 -29.52 -12.21
C SER A 70 -0.72 -30.12 -12.72
N GLY A 71 -0.63 -31.21 -13.48
CA GLY A 71 -1.79 -32.01 -13.89
C GLY A 71 -2.60 -32.58 -12.71
N ASP A 72 -2.00 -32.73 -11.53
CA ASP A 72 -2.65 -33.17 -10.29
C ASP A 72 -3.21 -32.01 -9.45
N LEU A 73 -3.42 -30.83 -10.06
CA LEU A 73 -4.00 -29.62 -9.46
C LEU A 73 -3.19 -29.11 -8.23
N GLN A 74 -1.87 -29.27 -8.24
CA GLN A 74 -0.98 -28.75 -7.20
C GLN A 74 -0.23 -27.50 -7.69
N ILE A 75 -0.04 -26.53 -6.82
CA ILE A 75 0.84 -25.38 -7.06
C ILE A 75 2.28 -25.85 -6.96
N LEU A 76 3.03 -25.70 -8.04
CA LEU A 76 4.44 -26.07 -8.15
C LEU A 76 5.38 -24.93 -7.81
N SER A 77 5.04 -23.73 -8.28
CA SER A 77 5.83 -22.51 -8.08
C SER A 77 4.94 -21.26 -8.17
N VAL A 78 5.43 -20.18 -7.59
CA VAL A 78 4.87 -18.82 -7.77
C VAL A 78 5.71 -18.12 -8.83
N LEU A 79 5.06 -17.51 -9.82
CA LEU A 79 5.73 -16.73 -10.84
C LEU A 79 6.26 -15.40 -10.25
N GLU A 80 7.21 -14.77 -10.93
CA GLU A 80 7.72 -13.46 -10.55
C GLU A 80 6.57 -12.43 -10.47
N ARG A 81 6.53 -11.71 -9.38
CA ARG A 81 5.50 -10.72 -9.08
C ARG A 81 5.87 -9.37 -9.67
N LYS A 82 4.89 -8.65 -10.23
CA LYS A 82 5.06 -7.25 -10.66
C LYS A 82 4.91 -6.28 -9.50
N THR A 83 3.90 -6.52 -8.67
CA THR A 83 3.53 -5.69 -7.54
C THR A 83 3.25 -6.55 -6.35
N VAL A 84 3.62 -6.06 -5.16
CA VAL A 84 3.45 -6.81 -3.90
C VAL A 84 2.99 -5.86 -2.81
N PHE A 85 1.93 -6.25 -2.12
CA PHE A 85 1.50 -5.59 -0.91
C PHE A 85 1.72 -6.49 0.29
N SER A 86 2.53 -6.02 1.24
CA SER A 86 2.86 -6.76 2.46
C SER A 86 2.60 -5.93 3.72
N ARG A 87 2.53 -6.60 4.85
CA ARG A 87 2.51 -5.96 6.17
C ARG A 87 3.41 -6.72 7.14
N MET A 88 3.90 -6.00 8.13
CA MET A 88 4.54 -6.64 9.26
C MET A 88 3.48 -7.19 10.23
N ASN A 89 3.61 -8.44 10.62
CA ASN A 89 2.78 -9.02 11.67
C ASN A 89 3.29 -8.60 13.07
N LYS A 90 2.60 -9.01 14.14
CA LYS A 90 2.98 -8.70 15.53
C LYS A 90 4.37 -9.25 15.90
N ASP A 91 4.79 -10.31 15.27
CA ASP A 91 6.08 -10.97 15.49
C ASP A 91 7.19 -10.39 14.62
N SER A 92 6.92 -9.27 13.92
CA SER A 92 7.84 -8.59 12.99
C SER A 92 8.23 -9.47 11.78
N ALA A 93 7.43 -10.48 11.46
CA ALA A 93 7.56 -11.21 10.22
C ALA A 93 6.71 -10.54 9.12
N GLU A 94 7.27 -10.47 7.92
CA GLU A 94 6.56 -9.95 6.76
C GLU A 94 5.49 -10.93 6.30
N GLN A 95 4.28 -10.44 6.08
CA GLN A 95 3.15 -11.21 5.58
C GLN A 95 2.63 -10.59 4.30
N LEU A 96 2.63 -11.36 3.21
CA LEU A 96 2.02 -10.94 1.95
C LEU A 96 0.50 -10.83 2.10
N ILE A 97 -0.05 -9.78 1.53
CA ILE A 97 -1.48 -9.48 1.55
C ILE A 97 -2.09 -9.71 0.17
N ALA A 98 -1.47 -9.14 -0.87
CA ALA A 98 -1.90 -9.25 -2.25
C ALA A 98 -0.69 -9.10 -3.18
N ALA A 99 -0.82 -9.60 -4.41
CA ALA A 99 0.18 -9.46 -5.45
C ALA A 99 -0.46 -9.18 -6.82
N ASN A 100 0.33 -8.66 -7.75
CA ASN A 100 -0.02 -8.48 -9.15
C ASN A 100 -1.31 -7.67 -9.36
N PHE A 101 -1.38 -6.52 -8.69
CA PHE A 101 -2.40 -5.50 -8.89
C PHE A 101 -1.80 -4.28 -9.61
N ASP A 102 -2.61 -3.62 -10.44
CA ASP A 102 -2.16 -2.51 -11.29
C ASP A 102 -2.33 -1.17 -10.57
N TYR A 103 -3.45 -1.00 -9.85
CA TYR A 103 -3.79 0.24 -9.16
C TYR A 103 -4.05 0.03 -7.67
N ALA A 104 -3.55 0.95 -6.86
CA ALA A 104 -3.87 1.08 -5.45
C ALA A 104 -4.84 2.26 -5.25
N LEU A 105 -6.13 1.97 -5.05
CA LEU A 105 -7.17 2.97 -4.83
C LEU A 105 -7.16 3.39 -3.36
N ILE A 106 -6.69 4.60 -3.09
CA ILE A 106 -6.64 5.19 -1.75
C ILE A 106 -7.98 5.87 -1.47
N VAL A 107 -8.83 5.22 -0.69
CA VAL A 107 -10.20 5.67 -0.42
C VAL A 107 -10.26 6.44 0.89
N MET A 108 -10.69 7.68 0.82
CA MET A 108 -10.96 8.55 1.96
C MET A 108 -12.34 9.19 1.81
N SER A 109 -12.98 9.57 2.90
CA SER A 109 -14.27 10.27 2.82
C SER A 109 -14.13 11.74 3.18
N LEU A 110 -14.85 12.60 2.46
CA LEU A 110 -14.85 14.06 2.60
C LEU A 110 -15.65 14.57 3.83
N ASN A 111 -15.72 13.76 4.84
CA ASN A 111 -16.24 14.15 6.14
C ASN A 111 -15.08 14.25 7.16
N HIS A 112 -15.23 13.70 8.36
CA HIS A 112 -14.21 13.71 9.41
C HIS A 112 -13.00 12.79 9.13
N ASP A 113 -12.98 12.03 8.03
CA ASP A 113 -11.90 11.07 7.73
C ASP A 113 -10.79 11.68 6.85
N PHE A 114 -10.98 12.84 6.22
CA PHE A 114 -9.93 13.45 5.40
C PHE A 114 -8.71 13.84 6.24
N ASN A 115 -7.55 13.26 5.92
CA ASN A 115 -6.31 13.45 6.68
C ASN A 115 -5.08 13.27 5.79
N LEU A 116 -4.36 14.34 5.54
CA LEU A 116 -3.20 14.37 4.63
C LEU A 116 -2.05 13.47 5.11
N ASN A 117 -1.73 13.44 6.39
CA ASN A 117 -0.65 12.60 6.91
C ASN A 117 -0.94 11.10 6.68
N ARG A 118 -2.22 10.72 6.73
CA ARG A 118 -2.64 9.35 6.43
C ARG A 118 -2.63 9.09 4.93
N LEU A 119 -3.00 10.08 4.12
CA LEU A 119 -2.92 10.01 2.67
C LEU A 119 -1.49 9.75 2.21
N GLU A 120 -0.54 10.56 2.67
CA GLU A 120 0.89 10.41 2.35
C GLU A 120 1.42 9.04 2.74
N ARG A 121 1.02 8.52 3.90
CA ARG A 121 1.35 7.14 4.29
C ARG A 121 0.81 6.10 3.30
N TYR A 122 -0.43 6.24 2.84
CA TYR A 122 -1.01 5.33 1.85
C TYR A 122 -0.33 5.47 0.50
N LEU A 123 0.05 6.68 0.10
CA LEU A 123 0.83 6.93 -1.12
C LEU A 123 2.19 6.24 -1.05
N THR A 124 2.92 6.42 0.07
CA THR A 124 4.21 5.74 0.30
C THR A 124 4.10 4.23 0.13
N VAL A 125 3.08 3.63 0.71
CA VAL A 125 2.82 2.18 0.61
C VAL A 125 2.43 1.76 -0.80
N ALA A 126 1.61 2.54 -1.48
CA ALA A 126 1.17 2.26 -2.84
C ALA A 126 2.36 2.31 -3.81
N TRP A 127 3.19 3.35 -3.74
CA TRP A 127 4.41 3.44 -4.54
C TRP A 127 5.40 2.32 -4.24
N ASP A 128 5.61 2.01 -2.96
CA ASP A 128 6.51 0.93 -2.54
C ASP A 128 6.06 -0.45 -3.04
N SER A 129 4.75 -0.65 -3.19
CA SER A 129 4.20 -1.89 -3.75
C SER A 129 4.46 -2.07 -5.25
N GLY A 130 4.87 -1.00 -5.96
CA GLY A 130 5.02 -0.96 -7.41
C GLY A 130 3.72 -0.66 -8.18
N ALA A 131 2.60 -0.39 -7.50
CA ALA A 131 1.32 -0.07 -8.13
C ALA A 131 1.16 1.43 -8.39
N THR A 132 0.29 1.77 -9.32
CA THR A 132 -0.11 3.16 -9.57
C THR A 132 -1.16 3.59 -8.56
N PRO A 133 -0.90 4.59 -7.69
CA PRO A 133 -1.90 5.09 -6.76
C PRO A 133 -2.95 5.95 -7.47
N ILE A 134 -4.19 5.84 -6.99
CA ILE A 134 -5.31 6.71 -7.36
C ILE A 134 -6.03 7.10 -6.08
N ILE A 135 -6.34 8.38 -5.92
CA ILE A 135 -7.06 8.90 -4.75
C ILE A 135 -8.55 8.93 -5.05
N ILE A 136 -9.34 8.31 -4.17
CA ILE A 136 -10.80 8.30 -4.25
C ILE A 136 -11.37 9.02 -3.03
N LEU A 137 -12.00 10.15 -3.26
CA LEU A 137 -12.65 10.95 -2.24
C LEU A 137 -14.16 10.70 -2.28
N THR A 138 -14.63 9.85 -1.37
CA THR A 138 -16.06 9.48 -1.27
C THR A 138 -16.88 10.51 -0.51
N LYS A 139 -18.20 10.41 -0.61
CA LYS A 139 -19.17 11.32 0.02
C LYS A 139 -18.98 12.77 -0.44
N ALA A 140 -18.73 12.94 -1.72
CA ALA A 140 -18.57 14.27 -2.33
C ALA A 140 -19.85 15.09 -2.27
N ASP A 141 -21.01 14.44 -2.17
CA ASP A 141 -22.32 15.02 -1.96
C ASP A 141 -22.48 15.79 -0.64
N LEU A 142 -21.65 15.49 0.36
CA LEU A 142 -21.69 16.16 1.68
C LEU A 142 -20.90 17.46 1.72
N VAL A 143 -20.25 17.88 0.62
CA VAL A 143 -19.36 19.05 0.56
C VAL A 143 -19.77 19.98 -0.56
N GLU A 144 -20.02 21.26 -0.22
CA GLU A 144 -20.40 22.29 -1.18
C GLU A 144 -19.20 22.79 -2.02
N ASP A 145 -18.02 22.88 -1.40
CA ASP A 145 -16.79 23.39 -2.05
C ASP A 145 -15.67 22.33 -2.01
N LEU A 146 -15.41 21.75 -3.17
CA LEU A 146 -14.33 20.78 -3.38
C LEU A 146 -12.97 21.43 -3.63
N SER A 147 -12.92 22.75 -3.90
CA SER A 147 -11.68 23.45 -4.24
C SER A 147 -10.67 23.44 -3.10
N PHE A 148 -11.13 23.52 -1.86
CA PHE A 148 -10.30 23.39 -0.66
C PHE A 148 -9.54 22.04 -0.64
N TYR A 149 -10.24 20.94 -0.88
CA TYR A 149 -9.62 19.60 -0.89
C TYR A 149 -8.68 19.42 -2.07
N ALA A 150 -9.04 19.96 -3.24
CA ALA A 150 -8.19 19.93 -4.41
C ALA A 150 -6.85 20.68 -4.18
N GLN A 151 -6.89 21.83 -3.51
CA GLN A 151 -5.70 22.57 -3.14
C GLN A 151 -4.83 21.81 -2.13
N GLN A 152 -5.44 21.20 -1.12
CA GLN A 152 -4.73 20.39 -0.14
C GLN A 152 -4.03 19.17 -0.79
N LEU A 153 -4.69 18.50 -1.73
CA LEU A 153 -4.12 17.37 -2.45
C LEU A 153 -2.92 17.77 -3.32
N LYS A 154 -3.00 18.95 -3.98
CA LYS A 154 -1.88 19.45 -4.80
C LYS A 154 -0.60 19.63 -4.01
N ALA A 155 -0.70 19.91 -2.71
CA ALA A 155 0.44 20.13 -1.83
C ALA A 155 1.15 18.82 -1.40
N VAL A 156 0.49 17.65 -1.48
CA VAL A 156 1.01 16.40 -0.91
C VAL A 156 0.93 15.19 -1.85
N ALA A 157 0.23 15.31 -2.97
CA ALA A 157 -0.04 14.22 -3.91
C ALA A 157 0.17 14.68 -5.36
N TYR A 158 1.28 15.36 -5.61
CA TYR A 158 1.59 15.88 -6.94
C TYR A 158 1.64 14.77 -7.99
N GLY A 159 0.90 14.96 -9.10
CA GLY A 159 0.85 13.99 -10.19
C GLY A 159 -0.01 12.73 -9.93
N VAL A 160 -0.61 12.61 -8.74
CA VAL A 160 -1.52 11.49 -8.45
C VAL A 160 -2.95 11.88 -8.80
N PRO A 161 -3.65 11.13 -9.67
CA PRO A 161 -5.04 11.42 -10.02
C PRO A 161 -5.96 11.27 -8.82
N ALA A 162 -6.92 12.19 -8.67
CA ALA A 162 -7.89 12.21 -7.58
C ALA A 162 -9.31 12.38 -8.13
N TYR A 163 -10.23 11.53 -7.68
CA TYR A 163 -11.63 11.49 -8.09
C TYR A 163 -12.54 11.72 -6.90
N TYR A 164 -13.51 12.60 -7.10
CA TYR A 164 -14.53 12.95 -6.12
C TYR A 164 -15.80 12.21 -6.49
N VAL A 165 -16.23 11.27 -5.64
CA VAL A 165 -17.32 10.36 -5.98
C VAL A 165 -18.41 10.36 -4.93
N ASP A 166 -19.65 10.22 -5.40
CA ASP A 166 -20.80 9.87 -4.57
C ASP A 166 -21.24 8.43 -4.88
N ASN A 167 -21.10 7.56 -3.90
CA ASN A 167 -21.43 6.15 -4.05
C ASN A 167 -22.96 5.90 -4.18
N LEU A 168 -23.82 6.85 -3.83
CA LEU A 168 -25.28 6.68 -3.88
C LEU A 168 -25.82 7.09 -5.25
N SER A 169 -25.41 8.25 -5.76
CA SER A 169 -25.87 8.76 -7.06
C SER A 169 -25.01 8.30 -8.23
N HIS A 170 -23.90 7.60 -7.97
CA HIS A 170 -22.91 7.20 -8.97
C HIS A 170 -22.20 8.39 -9.66
N HIS A 171 -22.31 9.60 -9.08
CA HIS A 171 -21.67 10.79 -9.63
C HIS A 171 -20.13 10.71 -9.46
N GLY A 172 -19.40 11.15 -10.50
CA GLY A 172 -17.92 11.20 -10.52
C GLY A 172 -17.22 9.88 -10.88
N PHE A 173 -17.96 8.79 -11.10
CA PHE A 173 -17.37 7.51 -11.52
C PHE A 173 -16.92 7.49 -12.97
N GLU A 174 -17.60 8.19 -13.87
CA GLU A 174 -17.31 8.20 -15.32
C GLU A 174 -15.85 8.58 -15.63
N ALA A 175 -15.32 9.60 -14.94
CA ALA A 175 -13.94 10.04 -15.10
C ALA A 175 -12.94 8.97 -14.62
N LEU A 176 -13.19 8.36 -13.46
CA LEU A 176 -12.38 7.25 -12.95
C LEU A 176 -12.41 6.05 -13.91
N GLU A 177 -13.60 5.68 -14.40
CA GLU A 177 -13.79 4.55 -15.29
C GLU A 177 -13.08 4.73 -16.64
N SER A 178 -13.02 5.95 -17.15
CA SER A 178 -12.29 6.27 -18.39
C SER A 178 -10.77 6.14 -18.26
N ASP A 179 -10.24 6.36 -17.06
CA ASP A 179 -8.80 6.34 -16.79
C ASP A 179 -8.27 4.97 -16.36
N LEU A 180 -9.16 4.08 -15.89
CA LEU A 180 -8.80 2.71 -15.56
C LEU A 180 -8.67 1.85 -16.82
N LYS A 181 -7.52 1.20 -16.98
CA LYS A 181 -7.33 0.27 -18.11
C LYS A 181 -8.25 -0.94 -17.97
N PRO A 182 -8.77 -1.48 -19.07
CA PRO A 182 -9.55 -2.72 -19.06
C PRO A 182 -8.76 -3.88 -18.42
N ASN A 183 -9.46 -4.79 -17.77
CA ASN A 183 -8.91 -5.99 -17.11
C ASN A 183 -7.84 -5.70 -16.05
N SER A 184 -7.78 -4.48 -15.52
CA SER A 184 -6.85 -4.13 -14.43
C SER A 184 -7.30 -4.71 -13.11
N THR A 185 -6.32 -5.03 -12.28
CA THR A 185 -6.52 -5.48 -10.90
C THR A 185 -6.35 -4.30 -9.95
N LEU A 186 -7.34 -4.10 -9.08
CA LEU A 186 -7.46 -3.00 -8.15
C LEU A 186 -7.33 -3.51 -6.72
N ILE A 187 -6.57 -2.82 -5.87
CA ILE A 187 -6.58 -3.00 -4.42
C ILE A 187 -7.08 -1.72 -3.75
N LEU A 188 -7.88 -1.84 -2.67
CA LEU A 188 -8.41 -0.67 -1.98
C LEU A 188 -7.69 -0.46 -0.65
N LEU A 189 -7.15 0.74 -0.45
CA LEU A 189 -6.53 1.22 0.78
C LEU A 189 -7.44 2.25 1.44
N GLY A 190 -7.54 2.27 2.76
CA GLY A 190 -8.34 3.29 3.46
C GLY A 190 -8.93 2.78 4.77
N SER A 191 -9.34 3.70 5.63
CA SER A 191 -9.88 3.45 6.97
C SER A 191 -11.20 2.67 6.93
N SER A 192 -11.62 2.17 8.09
CA SER A 192 -12.96 1.58 8.22
C SER A 192 -14.02 2.68 8.12
N GLY A 193 -15.14 2.40 7.44
CA GLY A 193 -16.25 3.33 7.35
C GLY A 193 -16.12 4.43 6.29
N VAL A 194 -15.02 4.49 5.55
CA VAL A 194 -14.83 5.48 4.45
C VAL A 194 -15.62 5.16 3.19
N GLY A 195 -16.38 4.07 3.16
CA GLY A 195 -17.23 3.72 2.03
C GLY A 195 -16.62 2.77 1.01
N LYS A 196 -15.51 2.04 1.32
CA LYS A 196 -14.87 1.09 0.38
C LYS A 196 -15.84 0.05 -0.19
N SER A 197 -16.62 -0.63 0.67
CA SER A 197 -17.60 -1.63 0.23
C SER A 197 -18.70 -1.03 -0.63
N SER A 198 -19.18 0.17 -0.28
CA SER A 198 -20.15 0.91 -1.11
C SER A 198 -19.54 1.31 -2.45
N PHE A 199 -18.29 1.77 -2.45
CA PHE A 199 -17.54 2.12 -3.66
C PHE A 199 -17.37 0.91 -4.59
N ILE A 200 -16.99 -0.27 -4.05
CA ILE A 200 -16.90 -1.51 -4.85
C ILE A 200 -18.26 -1.88 -5.43
N ASN A 201 -19.34 -1.78 -4.67
CA ASN A 201 -20.69 -2.08 -5.15
C ASN A 201 -21.13 -1.11 -6.26
N SER A 202 -20.82 0.18 -6.12
CA SER A 202 -21.10 1.18 -7.15
C SER A 202 -20.28 0.90 -8.42
N LEU A 203 -18.98 0.58 -8.28
CA LEU A 203 -18.11 0.23 -9.41
C LEU A 203 -18.54 -1.08 -10.10
N ALA A 204 -19.07 -2.04 -9.34
CA ALA A 204 -19.56 -3.32 -9.84
C ALA A 204 -20.97 -3.23 -10.48
N GLY A 205 -21.72 -2.16 -10.18
CA GLY A 205 -23.13 -2.06 -10.55
C GLY A 205 -24.05 -3.07 -9.85
N THR A 206 -23.56 -3.74 -8.79
CA THR A 206 -24.26 -4.81 -8.05
C THR A 206 -23.86 -4.82 -6.58
N ASN A 207 -24.70 -5.40 -5.72
CA ASN A 207 -24.38 -5.57 -4.30
C ASN A 207 -23.40 -6.75 -4.08
N LEU A 208 -22.17 -6.60 -4.52
CA LEU A 208 -21.12 -7.60 -4.38
C LEU A 208 -20.64 -7.73 -2.92
N MET A 209 -20.43 -6.58 -2.26
CA MET A 209 -19.94 -6.51 -0.89
C MET A 209 -21.05 -6.21 0.11
N LYS A 210 -21.01 -6.87 1.27
CA LYS A 210 -21.92 -6.52 2.38
C LYS A 210 -21.54 -5.15 2.92
N THR A 211 -22.44 -4.18 2.80
CA THR A 211 -22.31 -2.87 3.43
C THR A 211 -22.84 -2.95 4.85
N ALA A 212 -22.02 -2.61 5.85
CA ALA A 212 -22.53 -2.39 7.19
C ALA A 212 -23.30 -1.06 7.17
N GLY A 213 -24.62 -1.09 7.46
CA GLY A 213 -25.38 0.13 7.76
C GLY A 213 -24.65 0.90 8.87
N ILE A 214 -24.72 2.23 8.82
CA ILE A 214 -24.16 3.11 9.86
C ILE A 214 -24.83 2.72 11.19
N ARG A 215 -24.13 1.91 11.99
CA ARG A 215 -24.50 1.66 13.38
C ARG A 215 -23.59 2.54 14.23
N GLU A 216 -24.20 3.52 14.86
CA GLU A 216 -23.55 4.45 15.79
C GLU A 216 -23.00 3.76 17.06
N ASP A 217 -23.32 2.48 17.29
CA ASP A 217 -23.01 1.79 18.55
C ASP A 217 -22.60 0.32 18.34
N ASP A 218 -21.43 0.04 17.73
CA ASP A 218 -20.84 -1.29 17.91
C ASP A 218 -19.29 -1.28 17.78
N SER A 219 -18.64 -1.03 18.90
CA SER A 219 -17.20 -1.16 19.08
C SER A 219 -16.71 -2.63 19.12
N LYS A 220 -17.55 -3.61 18.75
CA LYS A 220 -17.27 -5.05 18.72
C LYS A 220 -17.92 -5.79 17.55
N GLY A 221 -17.86 -5.24 16.35
CA GLY A 221 -18.26 -5.94 15.13
C GLY A 221 -17.26 -7.02 14.77
N LYS A 222 -17.58 -8.26 15.05
CA LYS A 222 -16.91 -9.46 14.57
C LYS A 222 -16.99 -9.46 13.03
N HIS A 223 -15.90 -9.09 12.34
CA HIS A 223 -15.83 -9.20 10.88
C HIS A 223 -15.93 -10.65 10.48
N THR A 224 -16.97 -10.99 9.72
CA THR A 224 -17.27 -12.36 9.28
C THR A 224 -16.44 -12.79 8.07
N THR A 225 -15.62 -11.92 7.48
CA THR A 225 -14.80 -12.26 6.30
C THR A 225 -13.34 -12.34 6.72
N THR A 226 -12.86 -13.55 7.00
CA THR A 226 -11.46 -13.83 7.33
C THR A 226 -10.62 -14.18 6.11
N HIS A 227 -11.22 -14.26 4.93
CA HIS A 227 -10.56 -14.66 3.69
C HIS A 227 -10.29 -13.46 2.79
N ARG A 228 -9.12 -13.48 2.15
CA ARG A 228 -8.76 -12.55 1.09
C ARG A 228 -9.24 -13.16 -0.22
N GLU A 229 -9.99 -12.41 -0.98
CA GLU A 229 -10.63 -12.90 -2.19
C GLU A 229 -10.57 -11.87 -3.31
N MET A 230 -10.50 -12.37 -4.53
CA MET A 230 -10.51 -11.60 -5.76
C MET A 230 -11.87 -11.72 -6.42
N HIS A 231 -12.41 -10.60 -6.89
CA HIS A 231 -13.69 -10.53 -7.57
C HIS A 231 -13.53 -9.92 -8.95
N LEU A 232 -13.91 -10.67 -9.98
CA LEU A 232 -14.04 -10.15 -11.34
C LEU A 232 -15.37 -9.41 -11.45
N LEU A 233 -15.33 -8.13 -11.81
CA LEU A 233 -16.51 -7.28 -12.00
C LEU A 233 -17.08 -7.44 -13.39
N SER A 234 -18.37 -7.09 -13.57
CA SER A 234 -19.07 -7.17 -14.87
C SER A 234 -18.45 -6.29 -15.97
N ASN A 235 -17.76 -5.22 -15.58
CA ASN A 235 -17.04 -4.31 -16.46
C ASN A 235 -15.60 -4.76 -16.80
N GLY A 236 -15.19 -5.93 -16.32
CA GLY A 236 -13.89 -6.55 -16.59
C GLY A 236 -12.78 -6.16 -15.63
N TRP A 237 -12.98 -5.23 -14.69
CA TRP A 237 -12.00 -4.96 -13.63
C TRP A 237 -12.02 -6.05 -12.57
N ILE A 238 -10.90 -6.19 -11.89
CA ILE A 238 -10.72 -7.16 -10.82
C ILE A 238 -10.45 -6.42 -9.53
N VAL A 239 -11.17 -6.74 -8.46
CA VAL A 239 -10.97 -6.15 -7.15
C VAL A 239 -10.45 -7.21 -6.18
N ILE A 240 -9.36 -6.91 -5.48
CA ILE A 240 -8.87 -7.74 -4.37
C ILE A 240 -9.42 -7.14 -3.08
N ASP A 241 -10.32 -7.88 -2.40
CA ASP A 241 -10.79 -7.52 -1.07
C ASP A 241 -9.78 -7.97 -0.02
N THR A 242 -9.27 -7.00 0.72
CA THR A 242 -8.28 -7.21 1.79
C THR A 242 -8.88 -6.80 3.13
N PRO A 243 -9.68 -7.67 3.77
CA PRO A 243 -10.28 -7.35 5.05
C PRO A 243 -9.22 -7.11 6.13
N GLY A 244 -9.48 -6.14 7.01
CA GLY A 244 -8.63 -5.87 8.17
C GLY A 244 -7.45 -4.92 7.92
N MET A 245 -7.43 -4.16 6.83
CA MET A 245 -6.41 -3.13 6.55
C MET A 245 -6.59 -1.85 7.40
N ARG A 246 -7.05 -1.98 8.65
CA ARG A 246 -7.40 -0.87 9.53
C ARG A 246 -6.20 -0.18 10.16
N GLU A 247 -5.09 -0.90 10.34
CA GLU A 247 -3.90 -0.36 11.01
C GLU A 247 -2.68 -0.87 10.24
N PHE A 248 -2.09 0.01 9.44
CA PHE A 248 -0.83 -0.28 8.78
C PHE A 248 0.32 -0.12 9.77
N GLY A 249 0.71 -1.22 10.41
CA GLY A 249 2.09 -1.40 10.83
C GLY A 249 2.91 -1.71 9.58
N VAL A 250 3.10 -0.71 8.71
CA VAL A 250 3.72 -0.94 7.41
C VAL A 250 5.22 -0.87 7.57
N GLY A 251 5.91 -1.95 7.19
CA GLY A 251 7.25 -1.79 6.67
C GLY A 251 7.11 -1.29 5.23
N PHE A 252 7.46 -0.07 4.94
CA PHE A 252 7.67 0.44 3.60
C PHE A 252 9.17 0.66 3.41
N ASN A 253 9.61 0.58 2.16
CA ASN A 253 11.00 0.76 1.77
C ASN A 253 11.29 2.25 1.48
N GLN A 254 12.55 2.55 1.29
CA GLN A 254 13.01 3.90 0.99
C GLN A 254 12.43 4.42 -0.33
N ALA A 255 12.28 3.57 -1.36
CA ALA A 255 11.79 3.97 -2.67
C ALA A 255 10.36 4.56 -2.65
N GLY A 256 9.44 3.95 -1.88
CA GLY A 256 8.08 4.49 -1.73
C GLY A 256 8.07 5.84 -1.00
N LEU A 257 8.95 6.03 -0.02
CA LEU A 257 9.10 7.30 0.68
C LEU A 257 9.66 8.39 -0.25
N GLU A 258 10.74 8.11 -0.95
CA GLU A 258 11.37 9.03 -1.92
C GLU A 258 10.40 9.46 -3.02
N THR A 259 9.59 8.52 -3.53
CA THR A 259 8.58 8.86 -4.55
C THR A 259 7.48 9.75 -4.00
N THR A 260 6.99 9.48 -2.78
CA THR A 260 5.91 10.25 -2.16
C THR A 260 6.35 11.68 -1.80
N PHE A 261 7.59 11.83 -1.36
CA PHE A 261 8.19 13.10 -0.93
C PHE A 261 9.30 13.56 -1.86
N SER A 262 9.12 13.31 -3.17
CA SER A 262 10.12 13.68 -4.19
C SER A 262 10.43 15.17 -4.21
N ASP A 263 9.46 16.02 -3.87
CA ASP A 263 9.62 17.45 -3.71
C ASP A 263 10.59 17.81 -2.56
N VAL A 264 10.54 17.09 -1.43
CA VAL A 264 11.48 17.28 -0.32
C VAL A 264 12.88 16.79 -0.70
N GLU A 265 12.97 15.64 -1.39
CA GLU A 265 14.25 15.07 -1.85
C GLU A 265 14.91 15.97 -2.90
N GLU A 266 14.14 16.51 -3.87
CA GLU A 266 14.62 17.49 -4.86
C GLU A 266 15.14 18.78 -4.20
N LEU A 267 14.44 19.30 -3.18
CA LEU A 267 14.90 20.42 -2.40
C LEU A 267 16.19 20.12 -1.62
N ALA A 268 16.30 18.89 -1.08
CA ALA A 268 17.48 18.47 -0.33
C ALA A 268 18.76 18.42 -1.18
N GLU A 269 18.65 18.11 -2.48
CA GLU A 269 19.78 18.20 -3.43
C GLU A 269 20.36 19.61 -3.54
N GLY A 270 19.53 20.65 -3.31
CA GLY A 270 19.94 22.04 -3.29
C GLY A 270 20.65 22.52 -2.02
N CYS A 271 20.78 21.66 -1.01
CA CYS A 271 21.44 22.02 0.25
C CYS A 271 22.95 22.20 0.09
N ARG A 272 23.53 23.15 0.83
CA ARG A 272 24.97 23.38 0.83
C ARG A 272 25.79 22.18 1.27
N PHE A 273 25.29 21.41 2.23
CA PHE A 273 25.98 20.25 2.82
C PHE A 273 25.31 18.98 2.38
N HIS A 274 26.09 18.02 1.94
CA HIS A 274 25.58 16.70 1.50
C HIS A 274 24.91 15.88 2.64
N ASP A 275 25.33 16.12 3.88
CA ASP A 275 24.80 15.48 5.09
C ASP A 275 23.87 16.40 5.88
N CYS A 276 23.21 17.34 5.19
CA CYS A 276 22.30 18.30 5.80
C CYS A 276 21.16 17.58 6.53
N SER A 277 20.93 17.91 7.78
CA SER A 277 19.83 17.34 8.59
C SER A 277 18.54 18.17 8.46
N HIS A 278 18.57 19.26 7.69
CA HIS A 278 17.48 20.19 7.42
C HIS A 278 16.85 20.81 8.68
N THR A 279 17.64 20.99 9.74
CA THR A 279 17.15 21.53 11.02
C THR A 279 17.66 22.94 11.31
N GLN A 280 18.97 23.16 11.28
CA GLN A 280 19.60 24.44 11.65
C GLN A 280 20.83 24.79 10.77
N GLU A 281 21.10 24.03 9.74
CA GLU A 281 22.25 24.22 8.88
C GLU A 281 22.10 25.48 8.01
N PRO A 282 23.15 26.32 7.91
CA PRO A 282 23.10 27.51 7.10
C PRO A 282 23.00 27.15 5.59
N ASN A 283 22.18 27.90 4.87
CA ASN A 283 21.89 27.67 3.45
C ASN A 283 21.27 26.29 3.18
N CYS A 284 20.35 25.86 4.04
CA CYS A 284 19.52 24.67 3.81
C CYS A 284 18.37 25.04 2.87
N ALA A 285 18.27 24.39 1.70
CA ALA A 285 17.22 24.66 0.72
C ALA A 285 15.83 24.23 1.23
N VAL A 286 15.76 23.14 2.01
CA VAL A 286 14.51 22.67 2.63
C VAL A 286 13.98 23.70 3.64
N GLN A 287 14.86 24.29 4.47
CA GLN A 287 14.45 25.33 5.42
C GLN A 287 14.00 26.62 4.69
N ALA A 288 14.69 27.01 3.63
CA ALA A 288 14.27 28.13 2.81
C ALA A 288 12.88 27.93 2.19
N ALA A 289 12.59 26.72 1.70
CA ALA A 289 11.27 26.37 1.15
C ALA A 289 10.15 26.33 2.22
N LEU A 290 10.50 26.00 3.47
CA LEU A 290 9.57 26.11 4.60
C LEU A 290 9.29 27.57 4.98
N GLU A 291 10.31 28.45 4.93
CA GLU A 291 10.19 29.88 5.24
C GLU A 291 9.38 30.64 4.18
N ASP A 292 9.56 30.31 2.91
CA ASP A 292 8.82 30.95 1.81
C ASP A 292 7.44 30.34 1.52
N GLY A 293 7.12 29.21 2.17
CA GLY A 293 5.83 28.51 2.06
C GLY A 293 5.69 27.61 0.82
N THR A 294 6.76 27.40 0.05
CA THR A 294 6.79 26.44 -1.06
C THR A 294 6.60 25.00 -0.55
N LEU A 295 7.22 24.70 0.61
CA LEU A 295 7.01 23.44 1.34
C LEU A 295 6.19 23.70 2.60
N THR A 296 5.15 22.91 2.85
CA THR A 296 4.36 23.05 4.07
C THR A 296 5.03 22.35 5.26
N MET A 297 4.95 22.97 6.45
CA MET A 297 5.50 22.39 7.68
C MET A 297 4.88 21.01 7.97
N GLN A 298 3.57 20.84 7.73
CA GLN A 298 2.86 19.57 7.95
C GLN A 298 3.43 18.45 7.09
N HIS A 299 3.68 18.69 5.80
CA HIS A 299 4.25 17.73 4.86
C HIS A 299 5.68 17.32 5.29
N TYR A 300 6.51 18.31 5.61
CA TYR A 300 7.87 18.09 6.09
C TYR A 300 7.93 17.29 7.41
N GLU A 301 7.09 17.63 8.39
CA GLU A 301 7.02 16.89 9.66
C GLU A 301 6.58 15.44 9.46
N ASN A 302 5.66 15.20 8.52
CA ASN A 302 5.22 13.84 8.21
C ASN A 302 6.32 13.03 7.51
N TRP A 303 7.07 13.65 6.58
CA TRP A 303 8.28 13.04 6.00
C TRP A 303 9.28 12.61 7.07
N LEU A 304 9.65 13.50 7.98
CA LEU A 304 10.54 13.19 9.11
C LEU A 304 10.01 12.04 9.98
N LYS A 305 8.71 12.02 10.22
CA LYS A 305 8.05 10.97 11.01
C LYS A 305 8.16 9.62 10.29
N LEU A 306 7.83 9.55 9.01
CA LEU A 306 7.88 8.32 8.23
C LEU A 306 9.32 7.80 8.09
N GLN A 307 10.29 8.68 7.88
CA GLN A 307 11.71 8.30 7.89
C GLN A 307 12.13 7.66 9.24
N ARG A 308 11.72 8.24 10.36
CA ARG A 308 12.02 7.68 11.70
C ARG A 308 11.36 6.33 11.91
N GLU A 309 10.12 6.15 11.45
CA GLU A 309 9.42 4.87 11.49
C GLU A 309 10.15 3.82 10.66
N MET A 310 10.54 4.14 9.43
CA MET A 310 11.30 3.25 8.54
C MET A 310 12.64 2.84 9.18
N ALA A 311 13.41 3.81 9.69
CA ALA A 311 14.67 3.54 10.37
C ALA A 311 14.49 2.67 11.62
N TYR A 312 13.39 2.84 12.38
CA TYR A 312 13.05 1.99 13.51
C TYR A 312 12.79 0.54 13.08
N HIS A 313 11.99 0.33 12.04
CA HIS A 313 11.71 -1.01 11.51
C HIS A 313 12.96 -1.69 10.94
N ALA A 314 13.79 -0.96 10.20
CA ALA A 314 15.06 -1.48 9.69
C ALA A 314 15.98 -1.97 10.83
N ARG A 315 16.09 -1.20 11.92
CA ARG A 315 16.86 -1.58 13.10
C ARG A 315 16.29 -2.80 13.82
N LYS A 316 14.96 -2.91 13.90
CA LYS A 316 14.31 -4.05 14.55
C LYS A 316 14.57 -5.35 13.80
N ASN A 317 14.67 -5.28 12.48
CA ASN A 317 14.86 -6.43 11.60
C ASN A 317 16.34 -6.75 11.32
N SER A 318 17.28 -5.87 11.70
CA SER A 318 18.73 -6.06 11.50
C SER A 318 19.52 -5.92 12.80
N PRO A 319 20.03 -7.03 13.36
CA PRO A 319 20.90 -6.98 14.54
C PRO A 319 22.15 -6.10 14.36
N ALA A 320 22.66 -6.02 13.12
CA ALA A 320 23.81 -5.18 12.77
C ALA A 320 23.47 -3.69 12.92
N LEU A 321 22.35 -3.23 12.34
CA LEU A 321 21.88 -1.85 12.46
C LEU A 321 21.54 -1.49 13.92
N ALA A 322 20.94 -2.42 14.65
CA ALA A 322 20.65 -2.24 16.07
C ALA A 322 21.94 -2.09 16.93
N ARG A 323 23.02 -2.79 16.55
CA ARG A 323 24.33 -2.65 17.21
C ARG A 323 24.98 -1.30 16.87
N GLN A 324 24.95 -0.92 15.60
CA GLN A 324 25.50 0.36 15.14
C GLN A 324 24.86 1.57 15.84
N GLU A 325 23.53 1.56 15.98
CA GLU A 325 22.80 2.61 16.68
C GLU A 325 23.14 2.66 18.19
N ARG A 326 23.25 1.50 18.86
CA ARG A 326 23.68 1.45 20.27
C ARG A 326 25.06 2.03 20.44
N ASP A 327 25.99 1.77 19.52
CA ASP A 327 27.34 2.30 19.61
C ASP A 327 27.38 3.80 19.32
N ARG A 328 26.56 4.31 18.40
CA ARG A 328 26.32 5.75 18.18
C ARG A 328 25.82 6.43 19.44
N TRP A 329 24.80 5.85 20.10
CA TRP A 329 24.28 6.39 21.37
C TRP A 329 25.31 6.41 22.49
N LYS A 330 26.17 5.40 22.60
CA LYS A 330 27.29 5.41 23.58
C LYS A 330 28.25 6.58 23.33
N VAL A 331 28.57 6.88 22.07
CA VAL A 331 29.42 8.01 21.70
C VAL A 331 28.77 9.33 22.09
N ILE A 332 27.49 9.52 21.75
CA ILE A 332 26.72 10.72 22.08
C ILE A 332 26.66 10.90 23.63
N GLN A 333 26.33 9.86 24.39
CA GLN A 333 26.28 9.92 25.85
C GLN A 333 27.65 10.25 26.43
N LYS A 334 28.72 9.71 25.87
CA LYS A 334 30.08 10.02 26.33
C LYS A 334 30.44 11.49 26.08
N SER A 335 30.10 12.01 24.90
CA SER A 335 30.27 13.42 24.56
C SER A 335 29.46 14.35 25.49
N MET A 336 28.18 14.04 25.72
CA MET A 336 27.34 14.81 26.63
C MET A 336 27.91 14.82 28.07
N ARG A 337 28.33 13.67 28.57
CA ARG A 337 28.96 13.60 29.91
C ARG A 337 30.23 14.45 30.03
N THR A 338 31.03 14.53 28.98
CA THR A 338 32.23 15.36 28.92
C THR A 338 31.84 16.84 28.92
N HIS A 339 30.85 17.21 28.13
CA HIS A 339 30.34 18.59 28.05
C HIS A 339 29.73 19.08 29.36
N PHE A 340 29.01 18.23 30.09
CA PHE A 340 28.49 18.58 31.44
C PHE A 340 29.56 18.66 32.51
N LYS A 341 30.67 17.92 32.39
CA LYS A 341 31.80 18.01 33.34
C LYS A 341 32.64 19.27 33.13
N THR A 342 32.66 19.84 31.93
CA THR A 342 33.45 21.04 31.59
C THR A 342 32.68 22.34 31.79
N ARG A 343 31.40 22.31 32.16
CA ARG A 343 30.65 23.53 32.54
C ARG A 343 31.13 24.03 33.89
N PRO A 344 31.63 25.28 33.98
CA PRO A 344 31.98 25.88 35.26
C PRO A 344 30.72 25.96 36.14
N LYS A 345 30.84 25.47 37.38
CA LYS A 345 29.79 25.69 38.39
C LYS A 345 29.64 27.21 38.57
N LYS A 346 28.46 27.76 38.28
CA LYS A 346 28.06 29.12 38.64
C LYS A 346 27.78 29.17 40.15
#